data_b9400c00c9a9f4b6faa3b88f17a04962
#
_entry.id   b9400c00c9a9f4b6faa3b88f17a04962
#
_cell.length_a   1.000
_cell.length_b   1.000
_cell.length_c   1.000
_cell.angle_alpha   90.00
_cell.angle_beta   90.00
_cell.angle_gamma   90.00
#
_symmetry.space_group_name_H-M   'P 1'
#
loop_
_entity.id
_entity.type
_entity.pdbx_description
1 polymer ?
#
loop_
_entity_poly.entity_id
_entity_poly.type
_entity_poly.pdbx_seq_one_letter_code
_entity_poly.pdbx_strand_id
1 'polypeptide(L)' 'MAQKTGSRAEPTRTTTISVTDLRTHLAKHLELAHYNGHHFLVERNHEPFVVMLGIEEYRRLVAAREGKQTTPG' A
#
# COMPACT_ATOMS: atom_id res chain seq x y z
N MET A 1 -13.63 -19.49 1.29
CA MET A 1 -13.46 -18.97 1.31
C MET A 1 -13.11 -18.39 1.13
N ALA A 2 -13.11 -18.33 1.20
CA ALA A 2 -12.74 -17.57 1.12
C ALA A 2 -12.53 -16.91 0.86
N GLN A 3 -12.34 -16.89 0.94
CA GLN A 3 -12.03 -16.17 0.69
C GLN A 3 -12.02 -15.61 0.18
N LYS A 4 -12.08 -15.83 0.07
CA LYS A 4 -11.98 -15.28 -0.49
C LYS A 4 -12.13 -14.53 -0.65
N THR A 5 -12.34 -14.58 -0.25
CA THR A 5 -12.41 -13.79 -0.40
C THR A 5 -11.90 -12.97 -0.64
N GLY A 6 -11.59 -12.98 0.02
CA GLY A 6 -10.90 -11.94 -0.13
C GLY A 6 -10.33 -11.65 -1.29
N SER A 7 -10.11 -12.20 -1.76
CA SER A 7 -9.48 -11.93 -2.76
C SER A 7 -10.01 -11.01 -3.55
N ARG A 8 -10.91 -10.76 -3.45
CA ARG A 8 -11.32 -9.90 -4.11
C ARG A 8 -10.80 -8.82 -3.97
N ALA A 9 -10.73 -8.67 -3.52
CA ALA A 9 -10.33 -7.59 -3.51
C ALA A 9 -9.05 -7.40 -3.45
N GLU A 10 -8.56 -8.04 -3.35
CA GLU A 10 -7.56 -7.69 -3.26
C GLU A 10 -6.52 -7.90 -4.04
N PRO A 11 -6.42 -7.42 -5.02
CA PRO A 11 -5.28 -7.47 -5.85
C PRO A 11 -4.10 -6.80 -5.23
N THR A 12 -4.31 -5.97 -4.32
CA THR A 12 -3.23 -5.27 -3.68
C THR A 12 -2.47 -6.19 -2.76
N ARG A 13 -1.16 -6.17 -2.86
CA ARG A 13 -0.31 -6.94 -1.97
C ARG A 13 0.37 -6.02 -1.02
N THR A 14 0.51 -6.45 0.22
CA THR A 14 1.24 -5.70 1.21
C THR A 14 2.40 -6.56 1.69
N THR A 15 3.60 -6.03 1.53
CA THR A 15 4.81 -6.72 1.95
C THR A 15 5.48 -5.90 3.04
N THR A 16 5.91 -6.56 4.08
CA THR A 16 6.61 -5.90 5.17
C THR A 16 8.09 -5.92 4.91
N ILE A 17 8.72 -4.75 4.95
CA ILE A 17 10.16 -4.63 4.74
C ILE A 17 10.74 -3.72 5.80
N SER A 18 12.05 -3.82 6.00
CA SER A 18 12.71 -2.95 6.95
C SER A 18 13.17 -1.68 6.26
N VAL A 19 13.46 -0.65 7.06
CA VAL A 19 14.02 0.58 6.51
C VAL A 19 15.32 0.29 5.77
N THR A 20 16.12 -0.60 6.31
CA THR A 20 17.38 -0.95 5.67
C THR A 20 17.14 -1.58 4.30
N ASP A 21 16.19 -2.49 4.23
CA ASP A 21 15.88 -3.15 2.98
C ASP A 21 15.37 -2.14 1.96
N LEU A 22 14.52 -1.23 2.41
CA LEU A 22 14.01 -0.18 1.53
C LEU A 22 15.14 0.65 0.97
N ARG A 23 16.08 1.07 1.82
CA ARG A 23 17.19 1.88 1.35
C ARG A 23 18.06 1.14 0.36
N THR A 24 18.32 -0.13 0.64
CA THR A 24 19.19 -0.91 -0.21
C THR A 24 18.63 -1.12 -1.61
N HIS A 25 17.30 -1.27 -1.70
CA HIS A 25 16.65 -1.54 -2.98
C HIS A 25 15.57 -0.52 -3.26
N LEU A 26 15.86 0.75 -3.03
CA LEU A 26 14.86 1.80 -3.11
C LEU A 26 14.18 1.85 -4.47
N ALA A 27 14.97 1.90 -5.54
CA ALA A 27 14.38 2.03 -6.87
C ALA A 27 13.45 0.88 -7.18
N LYS A 28 13.84 -0.32 -6.80
CA LYS A 28 13.03 -1.49 -7.05
C LYS A 28 11.69 -1.40 -6.31
N HIS A 29 11.74 -1.00 -5.05
CA HIS A 29 10.51 -0.90 -4.28
C HIS A 29 9.60 0.21 -4.80
N LEU A 30 10.19 1.32 -5.23
CA LEU A 30 9.39 2.40 -5.79
C LEU A 30 8.69 1.94 -7.06
N GLU A 31 9.38 1.21 -7.90
CA GLU A 31 8.79 0.74 -9.14
C GLU A 31 7.68 -0.26 -8.90
N LEU A 32 7.89 -1.16 -7.95
CA LEU A 32 6.84 -2.13 -7.63
C LEU A 32 5.60 -1.43 -7.10
N ALA A 33 5.79 -0.42 -6.27
CA ALA A 33 4.65 0.31 -5.73
C ALA A 33 3.90 1.05 -6.84
N HIS A 34 4.65 1.65 -7.76
CA HIS A 34 4.03 2.46 -8.80
C HIS A 34 3.37 1.62 -9.89
N TYR A 35 4.09 0.64 -10.41
CA TYR A 35 3.59 -0.10 -11.57
C TYR A 35 2.77 -1.33 -11.21
N ASN A 36 3.03 -1.93 -10.08
CA ASN A 36 2.36 -3.16 -9.71
C ASN A 36 1.32 -3.01 -8.60
N GLY A 37 1.13 -1.80 -8.13
CA GLY A 37 0.16 -1.60 -7.06
C GLY A 37 0.55 -2.24 -5.76
N HIS A 38 1.83 -2.46 -5.55
CA HIS A 38 2.32 -3.11 -4.36
C HIS A 38 2.37 -2.13 -3.20
N HIS A 39 1.89 -2.54 -2.05
CA HIS A 39 2.00 -1.71 -0.85
C HIS A 39 3.12 -2.26 0.01
N PHE A 40 3.92 -1.37 0.56
CA PHE A 40 5.00 -1.79 1.44
C PHE A 40 4.79 -1.21 2.82
N LEU A 41 4.73 -2.09 3.81
CA LEU A 41 4.72 -1.66 5.19
C LEU A 41 6.17 -1.63 5.65
N VAL A 42 6.68 -0.44 5.90
CA VAL A 42 8.07 -0.26 6.25
C VAL A 42 8.21 -0.23 7.76
N GLU A 43 9.04 -1.12 8.29
CA GLU A 43 9.25 -1.23 9.72
C GLU A 43 10.59 -0.67 10.13
N ARG A 44 10.63 -0.13 11.32
CA ARG A 44 11.86 0.30 11.94
C ARG A 44 11.89 -0.32 13.32
N ASN A 45 12.96 -1.05 13.61
CA ASN A 45 13.06 -1.74 14.90
C ASN A 45 11.86 -2.64 15.15
N HIS A 46 11.43 -3.33 14.10
CA HIS A 46 10.34 -4.29 14.16
C HIS A 46 8.98 -3.68 14.46
N GLU A 47 8.87 -2.37 14.27
CA GLU A 47 7.59 -1.71 14.48
C GLU A 47 7.17 -0.99 13.20
N PRO A 48 5.88 -0.99 12.90
CA PRO A 48 5.40 -0.28 11.73
C PRO A 48 5.77 1.19 11.82
N PHE A 49 6.30 1.72 10.72
CA PHE A 49 6.80 3.07 10.71
C PHE A 49 6.10 3.91 9.64
N VAL A 50 6.08 3.41 8.41
CA VAL A 50 5.39 4.08 7.31
C VAL A 50 4.85 3.06 6.36
N VAL A 51 3.92 3.50 5.52
CA VAL A 51 3.42 2.68 4.43
C VAL A 51 3.77 3.39 3.14
N MET A 52 4.27 2.64 2.17
CA MET A 52 4.62 3.19 0.87
C MET A 52 3.73 2.56 -0.18
N LEU A 53 3.13 3.39 -1.01
CA LEU A 53 2.29 2.90 -2.10
C LEU A 53 2.41 3.85 -3.27
N GLY A 54 1.99 3.40 -4.45
CA GLY A 54 2.08 4.22 -5.63
C GLY A 54 1.06 5.35 -5.61
N ILE A 55 1.32 6.37 -6.42
CA ILE A 55 0.47 7.55 -6.41
C ILE A 55 -0.95 7.23 -6.87
N GLU A 56 -1.12 6.29 -7.78
CA GLU A 56 -2.45 5.94 -8.24
C GLU A 56 -3.27 5.27 -7.13
N GLU A 57 -2.61 4.41 -6.37
CA GLU A 57 -3.29 3.77 -5.24
C GLU A 57 -3.66 4.80 -4.19
N TYR A 58 -2.75 5.71 -3.94
CA TYR A 58 -3.00 6.75 -2.97
C TYR A 58 -4.22 7.59 -3.38
N ARG A 59 -4.26 7.99 -4.65
CA ARG A 59 -5.37 8.79 -5.15
C ARG A 59 -6.69 8.06 -5.03
N ARG A 60 -6.66 6.77 -5.31
CA ARG A 60 -7.87 5.97 -5.21
C ARG A 60 -8.38 5.91 -3.79
N LEU A 61 -7.47 5.70 -2.84
CA LEU A 61 -7.86 5.63 -1.44
C LEU A 61 -8.39 6.96 -0.93
N VAL A 62 -7.75 8.04 -1.32
CA VAL A 62 -8.20 9.35 -0.92
C VAL A 62 -9.55 9.67 -1.52
N ALA A 63 -9.74 9.36 -2.79
CA ALA A 63 -11.01 9.61 -3.46
C ALA A 63 -12.13 8.82 -2.80
N ALA A 64 -11.87 7.58 -2.48
CA ALA A 64 -12.89 6.75 -1.84
C ALA A 64 -13.27 7.33 -0.48
N ARG A 65 -12.28 7.79 0.24
CA ARG A 65 -12.52 8.35 1.55
C ARG A 65 -13.27 9.65 1.46
N GLU A 66 -12.88 10.50 0.51
CA GLU A 66 -13.55 11.79 0.34
C GLU A 66 -14.96 11.60 -0.15
N GLY A 67 -15.17 10.63 -1.01
CA GLY A 67 -16.50 10.34 -1.46
C GLY A 67 -17.41 9.99 -0.30
N LYS A 68 -16.89 9.21 0.62
CA LYS A 68 -17.67 8.85 1.78
C LYS A 68 -17.95 10.06 2.65
N GLN A 69 -16.96 10.89 2.82
CA GLN A 69 -17.09 12.03 3.69
C GLN A 69 -18.04 13.05 3.14
N THR A 70 -18.02 13.23 1.85
CA THR A 70 -18.87 14.25 1.26
C THR A 70 -20.29 13.81 1.14
N THR A 71 -20.53 12.53 1.13
CA THR A 71 -21.87 12.03 0.98
C THR A 71 -22.84 12.64 1.96
N PRO A 72 -22.53 12.64 3.22
CA PRO A 72 -23.48 13.20 4.17
C PRO A 72 -23.58 14.69 4.04
N GLY A 73 -22.61 15.28 3.46
CA GLY A 73 -22.59 16.73 3.29
C GLY A 73 -23.74 17.19 2.56
#